data_e4860f1b12e17888a112d9232ea5ad23
#
_entry.id   e4860f1b12e17888a112d9232ea5ad23
#
_cell.length_a   1.000
_cell.length_b   1.000
_cell.length_c   1.000
_cell.angle_alpha   90.00
_cell.angle_beta   90.00
_cell.angle_gamma   90.00
#
_symmetry.space_group_name_H-M   'P 1'
#
loop_
_entity.id
_entity.type
_entity.pdbx_description
1 polymer ?
#
loop_
_entity_poly.entity_id
_entity_poly.type
_entity_poly.pdbx_seq_one_letter_code
_entity_poly.pdbx_strand_id
1 'polypeptide(L)'
;LDEAVHIAKKAFETWSLKPPIQRARVMFKFKELIEKNSDEITKLIVSEHGKVYEDAKGSLTRGLEVVEFACGIPHLLKGEFTENVGTDVDSWSIRQPLGVCAGITPFNFPAMVPMWMFPIAIACGNTFVLKPSEKDPSCSIKLAQLFKEAGLPDGVFNVVNGNKEAVDALLTNKDVVAISFVGSTPIAKYIYENAAKNEKRVQALGGAKNHCVVMPDCNLD
;
A
#
# COMPACT_ATOMS: atom_id res chain seq x y z
N LEU A 1 -9.22 -12.04 -10.79
CA LEU A 1 -9.09 -11.38 -9.48
C LEU A 1 -9.27 -12.40 -8.35
N ASP A 2 -10.30 -13.23 -8.36
CA ASP A 2 -10.58 -14.22 -7.30
C ASP A 2 -9.41 -15.18 -7.07
N GLU A 3 -8.73 -15.59 -8.14
CA GLU A 3 -7.52 -16.39 -8.04
C GLU A 3 -6.40 -15.66 -7.27
N ALA A 4 -6.17 -14.37 -7.56
CA ALA A 4 -5.16 -13.58 -6.86
C ALA A 4 -5.49 -13.43 -5.36
N VAL A 5 -6.77 -13.22 -5.02
CA VAL A 5 -7.22 -13.15 -3.63
C VAL A 5 -7.09 -14.52 -2.93
N HIS A 6 -7.42 -15.61 -3.62
CA HIS A 6 -7.24 -16.97 -3.10
C HIS A 6 -5.77 -17.28 -2.81
N ILE A 7 -4.88 -16.96 -3.75
CA ILE A 7 -3.42 -17.11 -3.59
C ILE A 7 -2.93 -16.27 -2.40
N ALA A 8 -3.38 -15.01 -2.29
CA ALA A 8 -3.04 -14.15 -1.18
C ALA A 8 -3.51 -14.72 0.17
N LYS A 9 -4.73 -15.25 0.23
CA LYS A 9 -5.27 -15.90 1.43
C LYS A 9 -4.43 -17.10 1.86
N LYS A 10 -4.04 -17.95 0.91
CA LYS A 10 -3.17 -19.10 1.19
C LYS A 10 -1.78 -18.67 1.66
N ALA A 11 -1.19 -17.65 1.04
CA ALA A 11 0.10 -17.09 1.46
C ALA A 11 0.05 -16.47 2.87
N PHE A 12 -1.08 -15.91 3.26
CA PHE A 12 -1.29 -15.35 4.60
C PHE A 12 -1.06 -16.37 5.71
N GLU A 13 -1.47 -17.62 5.54
CA GLU A 13 -1.34 -18.68 6.55
C GLU A 13 0.10 -18.87 7.03
N THR A 14 1.08 -18.66 6.15
CA THR A 14 2.50 -18.80 6.49
C THR A 14 3.18 -17.45 6.75
N TRP A 15 2.81 -16.40 5.99
CA TRP A 15 3.43 -15.09 6.12
C TRP A 15 3.10 -14.40 7.45
N SER A 16 1.87 -14.52 7.93
CA SER A 16 1.42 -13.95 9.21
C SER A 16 2.18 -14.52 10.41
N LEU A 17 2.63 -15.75 10.32
CA LEU A 17 3.38 -16.44 11.37
C LEU A 17 4.88 -16.17 11.36
N LYS A 18 5.41 -15.53 10.30
CA LYS A 18 6.83 -15.17 10.25
C LYS A 18 7.16 -14.10 11.32
N PRO A 19 8.25 -14.29 12.08
CA PRO A 19 8.69 -13.26 13.02
C PRO A 19 8.84 -11.89 12.36
N PRO A 20 8.41 -10.79 13.03
CA PRO A 20 8.47 -9.44 12.46
C PRO A 20 9.85 -9.05 11.90
N ILE A 21 10.92 -9.46 12.57
CA ILE A 21 12.30 -9.18 12.12
C ILE A 21 12.63 -9.87 10.78
N GLN A 22 12.08 -11.05 10.52
CA GLN A 22 12.29 -11.72 9.24
C GLN A 22 11.55 -11.03 8.11
N ARG A 23 10.33 -10.51 8.38
CA ARG A 23 9.59 -9.68 7.43
C ARG A 23 10.32 -8.36 7.15
N ALA A 24 10.87 -7.72 8.19
CA ALA A 24 11.67 -6.49 8.05
C ALA A 24 12.92 -6.70 7.17
N ARG A 25 13.59 -7.85 7.24
CA ARG A 25 14.74 -8.14 6.36
C ARG A 25 14.37 -8.12 4.88
N VAL A 26 13.18 -8.58 4.52
CA VAL A 26 12.67 -8.48 3.15
C VAL A 26 12.43 -7.02 2.78
N MET A 27 11.90 -6.19 3.69
CA MET A 27 11.74 -4.74 3.47
C MET A 27 13.07 -4.02 3.25
N PHE A 28 14.08 -4.30 4.04
CA PHE A 28 15.43 -3.74 3.86
C PHE A 28 16.00 -4.08 2.47
N LYS A 29 15.86 -5.34 2.04
CA LYS A 29 16.33 -5.75 0.72
C LYS A 29 15.51 -5.11 -0.41
N PHE A 30 14.21 -4.98 -0.22
CA PHE A 30 13.33 -4.28 -1.17
C PHE A 30 13.71 -2.80 -1.31
N LYS A 31 13.99 -2.10 -0.19
CA LYS A 31 14.50 -0.74 -0.20
C LYS A 31 15.77 -0.62 -1.06
N GLU A 32 16.76 -1.46 -0.80
CA GLU A 32 18.01 -1.49 -1.56
C GLU A 32 17.78 -1.70 -3.07
N LEU A 33 16.87 -2.60 -3.43
CA LEU A 33 16.56 -2.88 -4.83
C LEU A 33 15.83 -1.71 -5.50
N ILE A 34 14.95 -0.98 -4.82
CA ILE A 34 14.34 0.23 -5.36
C ILE A 34 15.41 1.29 -5.60
N GLU A 35 16.31 1.53 -4.65
CA GLU A 35 17.41 2.50 -4.78
C GLU A 35 18.29 2.18 -5.99
N LYS A 36 18.68 0.92 -6.12
CA LYS A 36 19.49 0.45 -7.25
C LYS A 36 18.80 0.60 -8.61
N ASN A 37 17.47 0.44 -8.66
CA ASN A 37 16.67 0.53 -9.89
C ASN A 37 15.94 1.87 -10.03
N SER A 38 16.32 2.90 -9.24
CA SER A 38 15.54 4.15 -9.17
C SER A 38 15.46 4.89 -10.52
N ASP A 39 16.50 4.86 -11.34
CA ASP A 39 16.50 5.45 -12.67
C ASP A 39 15.54 4.73 -13.63
N GLU A 40 15.52 3.41 -13.61
CA GLU A 40 14.60 2.60 -14.42
C GLU A 40 13.15 2.86 -14.02
N ILE A 41 12.84 2.83 -12.71
CA ILE A 41 11.48 3.10 -12.21
C ILE A 41 11.05 4.52 -12.57
N THR A 42 11.94 5.51 -12.42
CA THR A 42 11.66 6.90 -12.78
C THR A 42 11.34 7.03 -14.28
N LYS A 43 12.08 6.36 -15.14
CA LYS A 43 11.82 6.36 -16.60
C LYS A 43 10.49 5.67 -16.95
N LEU A 44 10.09 4.62 -16.25
CA LEU A 44 8.76 4.01 -16.42
C LEU A 44 7.65 5.01 -16.08
N ILE A 45 7.78 5.73 -14.95
CA ILE A 45 6.81 6.76 -14.57
C ILE A 45 6.74 7.86 -15.65
N VAL A 46 7.88 8.37 -16.13
CA VAL A 46 7.92 9.38 -17.17
C VAL A 46 7.25 8.90 -18.46
N SER A 47 7.52 7.66 -18.87
CA SER A 47 7.01 7.12 -20.14
C SER A 47 5.49 6.92 -20.15
N GLU A 48 4.90 6.49 -19.03
CA GLU A 48 3.46 6.24 -18.97
C GLU A 48 2.66 7.47 -18.52
N HIS A 49 3.15 8.21 -17.53
CA HIS A 49 2.44 9.38 -16.99
C HIS A 49 2.72 10.68 -17.75
N GLY A 50 3.92 10.86 -18.30
CA GLY A 50 4.31 12.08 -19.01
C GLY A 50 4.81 13.23 -18.11
N LYS A 51 5.03 13.02 -16.81
CA LYS A 51 5.62 14.05 -15.94
C LYS A 51 7.14 14.19 -16.19
N VAL A 52 7.71 15.33 -15.79
CA VAL A 52 9.15 15.55 -15.91
C VAL A 52 9.94 14.61 -15.01
N TYR A 53 11.15 14.26 -15.42
CA TYR A 53 12.00 13.28 -14.73
C TYR A 53 12.22 13.59 -13.25
N GLU A 54 12.55 14.85 -12.92
CA GLU A 54 12.82 15.26 -11.53
C GLU A 54 11.59 15.14 -10.63
N ASP A 55 10.38 15.43 -11.13
CA ASP A 55 9.15 15.23 -10.38
C ASP A 55 8.84 13.73 -10.18
N ALA A 56 9.06 12.92 -11.21
CA ALA A 56 8.92 11.46 -11.13
C ALA A 56 9.88 10.87 -10.08
N LYS A 57 11.14 11.30 -10.09
CA LYS A 57 12.18 10.89 -9.15
C LYS A 57 11.86 11.34 -7.71
N GLY A 58 11.42 12.59 -7.53
CA GLY A 58 10.99 13.11 -6.24
C GLY A 58 9.80 12.36 -5.65
N SER A 59 8.84 11.96 -6.50
CA SER A 59 7.70 11.14 -6.06
C SER A 59 8.12 9.71 -5.68
N LEU A 60 9.07 9.11 -6.42
CA LEU A 60 9.64 7.81 -6.07
C LEU A 60 10.34 7.86 -4.70
N THR A 61 11.15 8.91 -4.46
CA THR A 61 11.84 9.12 -3.18
C THR A 61 10.88 9.14 -2.01
N ARG A 62 9.77 9.88 -2.11
CA ARG A 62 8.74 9.91 -1.06
C ARG A 62 8.05 8.58 -0.81
N GLY A 63 7.90 7.75 -1.85
CA GLY A 63 7.41 6.39 -1.68
C GLY A 63 8.44 5.50 -0.97
N LEU A 64 9.72 5.68 -1.31
CA LEU A 64 10.83 4.95 -0.68
C LEU A 64 10.96 5.25 0.81
N GLU A 65 10.72 6.49 1.25
CA GLU A 65 10.69 6.88 2.68
C GLU A 65 9.68 6.05 3.48
N VAL A 66 8.54 5.70 2.88
CA VAL A 66 7.54 4.83 3.53
C VAL A 66 8.01 3.37 3.58
N VAL A 67 8.73 2.89 2.56
CA VAL A 67 9.38 1.56 2.63
C VAL A 67 10.42 1.54 3.74
N GLU A 68 11.20 2.61 3.89
CA GLU A 68 12.17 2.77 4.98
C GLU A 68 11.48 2.77 6.35
N PHE A 69 10.39 3.50 6.51
CA PHE A 69 9.55 3.43 7.71
C PHE A 69 9.08 1.99 7.99
N ALA A 70 8.66 1.25 6.95
CA ALA A 70 8.21 -0.14 7.09
C ALA A 70 9.30 -1.09 7.59
N CYS A 71 10.58 -0.78 7.38
CA CYS A 71 11.69 -1.54 7.95
C CYS A 71 11.69 -1.49 9.49
N GLY A 72 11.17 -0.42 10.10
CA GLY A 72 11.05 -0.22 11.54
C GLY A 72 9.80 -0.83 12.18
N ILE A 73 8.89 -1.39 11.41
CA ILE A 73 7.60 -1.94 11.87
C ILE A 73 7.73 -2.92 13.07
N PRO A 74 8.78 -3.75 13.21
CA PRO A 74 8.91 -4.63 14.37
C PRO A 74 8.82 -3.89 15.72
N HIS A 75 9.26 -2.64 15.79
CA HIS A 75 9.17 -1.81 17.00
C HIS A 75 7.74 -1.31 17.27
N LEU A 76 6.95 -1.11 16.23
CA LEU A 76 5.57 -0.61 16.31
C LEU A 76 4.55 -1.73 16.56
N LEU A 77 4.93 -2.99 16.37
CA LEU A 77 4.07 -4.15 16.62
C LEU A 77 4.02 -4.57 18.10
N LYS A 78 4.78 -3.90 18.96
CA LYS A 78 4.71 -4.13 20.41
C LYS A 78 3.32 -3.79 20.92
N GLY A 79 2.83 -4.62 21.84
CA GLY A 79 1.62 -4.32 22.62
C GLY A 79 1.93 -3.50 23.87
N GLU A 80 0.91 -3.26 24.65
CA GLU A 80 0.98 -2.55 25.93
C GLU A 80 0.55 -3.49 27.04
N PHE A 81 1.07 -3.28 28.25
CA PHE A 81 0.70 -3.99 29.47
C PHE A 81 0.42 -2.97 30.57
N THR A 82 -0.65 -3.15 31.31
CA THR A 82 -0.99 -2.37 32.50
C THR A 82 -1.26 -3.33 33.65
N GLU A 83 -0.43 -3.27 34.68
CA GLU A 83 -0.61 -4.02 35.92
C GLU A 83 -1.67 -3.32 36.78
N ASN A 84 -2.54 -4.13 37.43
CA ASN A 84 -3.58 -3.63 38.33
C ASN A 84 -4.46 -2.52 37.72
N VAL A 85 -4.94 -2.69 36.50
CA VAL A 85 -5.89 -1.78 35.86
C VAL A 85 -7.24 -1.75 36.62
N GLY A 86 -7.49 -2.75 37.41
CA GLY A 86 -8.56 -2.92 38.43
C GLY A 86 -8.05 -3.81 39.54
N THR A 87 -8.80 -3.99 40.61
CA THR A 87 -8.40 -4.87 41.72
C THR A 87 -8.21 -6.30 41.20
N ASP A 88 -6.98 -6.82 41.30
CA ASP A 88 -6.57 -8.16 40.84
C ASP A 88 -6.78 -8.38 39.30
N VAL A 89 -6.74 -7.30 38.51
CA VAL A 89 -6.94 -7.38 37.05
C VAL A 89 -5.78 -6.69 36.31
N ASP A 90 -5.07 -7.46 35.51
CA ASP A 90 -4.11 -6.96 34.53
C ASP A 90 -4.72 -6.84 33.13
N SER A 91 -4.26 -5.89 32.35
CA SER A 91 -4.69 -5.70 30.95
C SER A 91 -3.49 -5.65 30.02
N TRP A 92 -3.63 -6.29 28.86
CA TRP A 92 -2.61 -6.26 27.83
C TRP A 92 -3.21 -6.24 26.42
N SER A 93 -2.46 -5.72 25.47
CA SER A 93 -2.84 -5.67 24.06
C SER A 93 -1.80 -6.37 23.20
N ILE A 94 -2.25 -6.98 22.11
CA ILE A 94 -1.40 -7.49 21.04
C ILE A 94 -1.86 -6.96 19.69
N ARG A 95 -0.91 -6.79 18.77
CA ARG A 95 -1.19 -6.41 17.38
C ARG A 95 -1.11 -7.63 16.48
N GLN A 96 -2.18 -7.92 15.76
CA GLN A 96 -2.26 -9.06 14.87
C GLN A 96 -2.58 -8.60 13.43
N PRO A 97 -2.07 -9.31 12.40
CA PRO A 97 -2.43 -9.01 11.02
C PRO A 97 -3.91 -9.36 10.77
N LEU A 98 -4.52 -8.64 9.83
CA LEU A 98 -5.94 -8.76 9.50
C LEU A 98 -6.23 -9.92 8.54
N GLY A 99 -5.37 -10.12 7.54
CA GLY A 99 -5.62 -11.04 6.43
C GLY A 99 -5.20 -10.49 5.08
N VAL A 100 -6.04 -10.68 4.07
CA VAL A 100 -5.83 -10.12 2.73
C VAL A 100 -6.30 -8.67 2.72
N CYS A 101 -5.37 -7.74 2.53
CA CYS A 101 -5.65 -6.32 2.32
C CYS A 101 -5.60 -6.01 0.82
N ALA A 102 -6.33 -4.99 0.38
CA ALA A 102 -6.25 -4.52 -0.99
C ALA A 102 -6.01 -3.02 -1.07
N GLY A 103 -5.34 -2.59 -2.14
CA GLY A 103 -5.08 -1.19 -2.46
C GLY A 103 -5.57 -0.84 -3.86
N ILE A 104 -6.22 0.31 -3.98
CA ILE A 104 -6.69 0.86 -5.26
C ILE A 104 -6.06 2.24 -5.40
N THR A 105 -5.22 2.45 -6.42
CA THR A 105 -4.38 3.62 -6.54
C THR A 105 -4.61 4.40 -7.83
N PRO A 106 -4.44 5.74 -7.81
CA PRO A 106 -4.63 6.61 -8.97
C PRO A 106 -3.37 6.61 -9.86
N PHE A 107 -3.50 7.24 -11.04
CA PHE A 107 -2.43 7.35 -12.02
C PHE A 107 -1.38 8.44 -11.71
N ASN A 108 -1.72 9.47 -10.94
CA ASN A 108 -0.87 10.65 -10.79
C ASN A 108 0.45 10.41 -10.00
N PHE A 109 0.53 9.31 -9.23
CA PHE A 109 1.71 8.89 -8.48
C PHE A 109 1.83 7.36 -8.47
N PRO A 110 2.22 6.73 -9.61
CA PRO A 110 2.13 5.28 -9.79
C PRO A 110 3.13 4.46 -8.96
N ALA A 111 4.15 5.10 -8.38
CA ALA A 111 5.05 4.49 -7.41
C ALA A 111 4.72 4.89 -5.97
N MET A 112 4.60 6.21 -5.72
CA MET A 112 4.46 6.77 -4.37
C MET A 112 3.21 6.24 -3.65
N VAL A 113 2.05 6.35 -4.28
CA VAL A 113 0.78 5.97 -3.62
C VAL A 113 0.67 4.47 -3.34
N PRO A 114 1.02 3.56 -4.26
CA PRO A 114 1.12 2.14 -3.91
C PRO A 114 2.06 1.86 -2.73
N MET A 115 3.23 2.52 -2.70
CA MET A 115 4.20 2.34 -1.61
C MET A 115 3.75 2.93 -0.26
N TRP A 116 2.69 3.76 -0.22
CA TRP A 116 2.07 4.14 1.05
C TRP A 116 1.26 3.02 1.69
N MET A 117 0.86 2.02 0.91
CA MET A 117 -0.10 0.99 1.31
C MET A 117 0.56 -0.37 1.56
N PHE A 118 1.09 -1.02 0.50
CA PHE A 118 1.51 -2.41 0.58
C PHE A 118 2.73 -2.67 1.48
N PRO A 119 3.76 -1.80 1.59
CA PRO A 119 4.91 -2.11 2.42
C PRO A 119 4.55 -2.24 3.90
N ILE A 120 3.74 -1.30 4.40
CA ILE A 120 3.29 -1.29 5.80
C ILE A 120 2.39 -2.50 6.07
N ALA A 121 1.42 -2.77 5.20
CA ALA A 121 0.52 -3.92 5.36
C ALA A 121 1.30 -5.24 5.40
N ILE A 122 2.24 -5.44 4.48
CA ILE A 122 3.05 -6.66 4.38
C ILE A 122 4.03 -6.78 5.55
N ALA A 123 4.69 -5.70 5.98
CA ALA A 123 5.56 -5.70 7.15
C ALA A 123 4.80 -6.05 8.43
N CYS A 124 3.53 -5.63 8.54
CA CYS A 124 2.63 -6.01 9.64
C CYS A 124 2.16 -7.48 9.59
N GLY A 125 2.45 -8.22 8.51
CA GLY A 125 2.11 -9.64 8.37
C GLY A 125 0.85 -9.91 7.55
N ASN A 126 0.27 -8.91 6.92
CA ASN A 126 -0.83 -9.08 5.97
C ASN A 126 -0.31 -9.52 4.59
N THR A 127 -1.20 -10.06 3.77
CA THR A 127 -0.98 -10.17 2.33
C THR A 127 -1.69 -9.03 1.61
N PHE A 128 -1.29 -8.73 0.38
CA PHE A 128 -1.77 -7.55 -0.30
C PHE A 128 -2.07 -7.80 -1.77
N VAL A 129 -3.23 -7.29 -2.22
CA VAL A 129 -3.64 -7.24 -3.62
C VAL A 129 -3.71 -5.78 -4.05
N LEU A 130 -2.84 -5.38 -4.97
CA LEU A 130 -2.80 -4.02 -5.51
C LEU A 130 -3.50 -3.97 -6.86
N LYS A 131 -4.47 -3.06 -7.00
CA LYS A 131 -5.03 -2.64 -8.28
C LYS A 131 -4.51 -1.24 -8.61
N PRO A 132 -3.44 -1.11 -9.41
CA PRO A 132 -2.97 0.19 -9.89
C PRO A 132 -3.94 0.78 -10.91
N SER A 133 -3.69 2.03 -11.31
CA SER A 133 -4.40 2.60 -12.46
C SER A 133 -4.12 1.79 -13.73
N GLU A 134 -5.13 1.62 -14.55
CA GLU A 134 -5.01 1.00 -15.88
C GLU A 134 -4.23 1.86 -16.88
N LYS A 135 -3.99 3.14 -16.55
CA LYS A 135 -3.26 4.09 -17.41
C LYS A 135 -1.74 3.93 -17.33
N ASP A 136 -1.23 3.51 -16.17
CA ASP A 136 0.21 3.45 -15.89
C ASP A 136 0.57 2.29 -14.94
N PRO A 137 0.29 1.03 -15.33
CA PRO A 137 0.45 -0.13 -14.47
C PRO A 137 1.90 -0.61 -14.33
N SER A 138 2.79 -0.26 -15.25
CA SER A 138 4.13 -0.88 -15.37
C SER A 138 5.00 -0.63 -14.15
N CYS A 139 4.88 0.55 -13.53
CA CYS A 139 5.61 0.86 -12.31
C CYS A 139 5.25 -0.11 -11.16
N SER A 140 3.96 -0.38 -10.94
CA SER A 140 3.50 -1.33 -9.91
C SER A 140 3.95 -2.76 -10.19
N ILE A 141 3.99 -3.18 -11.46
CA ILE A 141 4.51 -4.48 -11.88
C ILE A 141 6.01 -4.58 -11.59
N LYS A 142 6.78 -3.53 -11.93
CA LYS A 142 8.22 -3.49 -11.60
C LYS A 142 8.48 -3.58 -10.10
N LEU A 143 7.72 -2.85 -9.29
CA LEU A 143 7.81 -2.92 -7.83
C LEU A 143 7.52 -4.34 -7.31
N ALA A 144 6.54 -5.05 -7.88
CA ALA A 144 6.25 -6.43 -7.51
C ALA A 144 7.40 -7.39 -7.86
N GLN A 145 8.03 -7.20 -9.03
CA GLN A 145 9.21 -7.98 -9.44
C GLN A 145 10.38 -7.77 -8.46
N LEU A 146 10.67 -6.52 -8.11
CA LEU A 146 11.73 -6.19 -7.15
C LEU A 146 11.42 -6.74 -5.74
N PHE A 147 10.15 -6.75 -5.35
CA PHE A 147 9.77 -7.30 -4.05
C PHE A 147 9.94 -8.84 -4.01
N LYS A 148 9.63 -9.52 -5.11
CA LYS A 148 9.93 -10.95 -5.28
C LYS A 148 11.44 -11.19 -5.24
N GLU A 149 12.26 -10.38 -5.93
CA GLU A 149 13.73 -10.43 -5.90
C GLU A 149 14.28 -10.20 -4.47
N ALA A 150 13.62 -9.36 -3.67
CA ALA A 150 13.94 -9.13 -2.27
C ALA A 150 13.68 -10.35 -1.36
N GLY A 151 13.09 -11.41 -1.90
CA GLY A 151 12.77 -12.64 -1.17
C GLY A 151 11.38 -12.67 -0.55
N LEU A 152 10.45 -11.83 -1.01
CA LEU A 152 9.06 -11.94 -0.62
C LEU A 152 8.47 -13.24 -1.19
N PRO A 153 7.82 -14.09 -0.38
CA PRO A 153 7.19 -15.31 -0.88
C PRO A 153 6.09 -15.01 -1.89
N ASP A 154 5.93 -15.90 -2.88
CA ASP A 154 4.85 -15.81 -3.86
C ASP A 154 3.48 -15.75 -3.17
N GLY A 155 2.59 -14.93 -3.71
CA GLY A 155 1.25 -14.72 -3.18
C GLY A 155 1.11 -13.69 -2.05
N VAL A 156 2.20 -13.29 -1.40
CA VAL A 156 2.14 -12.25 -0.36
C VAL A 156 1.81 -10.87 -0.96
N PHE A 157 2.35 -10.56 -2.14
CA PHE A 157 2.03 -9.35 -2.90
C PHE A 157 1.58 -9.73 -4.31
N ASN A 158 0.40 -9.25 -4.72
CA ASN A 158 -0.20 -9.52 -6.01
C ASN A 158 -0.62 -8.21 -6.67
N VAL A 159 -0.39 -8.07 -7.97
CA VAL A 159 -0.84 -6.93 -8.78
C VAL A 159 -1.91 -7.42 -9.75
N VAL A 160 -3.06 -6.77 -9.74
CA VAL A 160 -4.20 -7.08 -10.61
C VAL A 160 -4.56 -5.83 -11.41
N ASN A 161 -4.43 -5.92 -12.72
CA ASN A 161 -4.85 -4.84 -13.62
C ASN A 161 -6.36 -4.94 -13.89
N GLY A 162 -6.97 -3.80 -14.18
CA GLY A 162 -8.38 -3.68 -14.50
C GLY A 162 -8.96 -2.32 -14.17
N ASN A 163 -10.20 -2.15 -14.57
CA ASN A 163 -10.99 -0.93 -14.39
C ASN A 163 -12.00 -1.08 -13.21
N LYS A 164 -13.16 -0.46 -13.32
CA LYS A 164 -14.22 -0.49 -12.31
C LYS A 164 -14.64 -1.91 -11.91
N GLU A 165 -14.67 -2.87 -12.82
CA GLU A 165 -15.06 -4.26 -12.53
C GLU A 165 -14.09 -4.92 -11.53
N ALA A 166 -12.78 -4.67 -11.67
CA ALA A 166 -11.79 -5.15 -10.73
C ALA A 166 -11.93 -4.47 -9.36
N VAL A 167 -12.28 -3.17 -9.34
CA VAL A 167 -12.57 -2.44 -8.09
C VAL A 167 -13.77 -3.06 -7.39
N ASP A 168 -14.89 -3.22 -8.08
CA ASP A 168 -16.12 -3.78 -7.50
C ASP A 168 -15.92 -5.22 -6.99
N ALA A 169 -15.14 -6.01 -7.71
CA ALA A 169 -14.79 -7.35 -7.28
C ALA A 169 -13.95 -7.36 -5.98
N LEU A 170 -13.00 -6.42 -5.80
CA LEU A 170 -12.28 -6.27 -4.53
C LEU A 170 -13.21 -5.86 -3.38
N LEU A 171 -14.15 -4.94 -3.66
CA LEU A 171 -15.08 -4.43 -2.65
C LEU A 171 -16.07 -5.51 -2.17
N THR A 172 -16.44 -6.45 -3.02
CA THR A 172 -17.43 -7.49 -2.72
C THR A 172 -16.82 -8.83 -2.32
N ASN A 173 -15.53 -9.10 -2.64
CA ASN A 173 -14.90 -10.38 -2.32
C ASN A 173 -14.76 -10.55 -0.80
N LYS A 174 -15.36 -11.61 -0.25
CA LYS A 174 -15.43 -11.90 1.20
C LYS A 174 -14.09 -12.14 1.88
N ASP A 175 -13.06 -12.53 1.12
CA ASP A 175 -11.73 -12.83 1.67
C ASP A 175 -10.84 -11.59 1.75
N VAL A 176 -11.22 -10.47 1.11
CA VAL A 176 -10.58 -9.16 1.29
C VAL A 176 -11.17 -8.50 2.53
N VAL A 177 -10.35 -8.23 3.53
CA VAL A 177 -10.79 -7.73 4.86
C VAL A 177 -10.55 -6.24 5.07
N ALA A 178 -9.69 -5.63 4.25
CA ALA A 178 -9.37 -4.21 4.33
C ALA A 178 -9.09 -3.62 2.95
N ILE A 179 -9.54 -2.38 2.74
CA ILE A 179 -9.35 -1.61 1.50
C ILE A 179 -8.67 -0.28 1.82
N SER A 180 -7.62 0.03 1.08
CA SER A 180 -7.01 1.36 1.01
C SER A 180 -7.22 1.95 -0.38
N PHE A 181 -7.67 3.19 -0.42
CA PHE A 181 -7.95 3.91 -1.67
C PHE A 181 -7.40 5.33 -1.64
N VAL A 182 -6.82 5.75 -2.74
CA VAL A 182 -6.54 7.17 -3.05
C VAL A 182 -7.07 7.51 -4.43
N GLY A 183 -7.79 8.61 -4.55
CA GLY A 183 -8.32 9.07 -5.84
C GLY A 183 -9.25 10.27 -5.69
N SER A 184 -10.17 10.47 -6.64
CA SER A 184 -11.11 11.58 -6.58
C SER A 184 -12.16 11.39 -5.48
N THR A 185 -12.67 12.49 -4.94
CA THR A 185 -13.64 12.47 -3.83
C THR A 185 -14.92 11.67 -4.13
N PRO A 186 -15.55 11.74 -5.33
CA PRO A 186 -16.71 10.92 -5.63
C PRO A 186 -16.41 9.42 -5.57
N ILE A 187 -15.23 9.01 -6.08
CA ILE A 187 -14.82 7.61 -6.05
C ILE A 187 -14.45 7.19 -4.63
N ALA A 188 -13.77 8.04 -3.85
CA ALA A 188 -13.49 7.77 -2.44
C ALA A 188 -14.76 7.49 -1.64
N LYS A 189 -15.82 8.28 -1.87
CA LYS A 189 -17.15 8.05 -1.28
C LYS A 189 -17.72 6.69 -1.68
N TYR A 190 -17.71 6.38 -2.97
CA TYR A 190 -18.17 5.09 -3.51
C TYR A 190 -17.44 3.90 -2.87
N ILE A 191 -16.11 3.99 -2.78
CA ILE A 191 -15.26 2.95 -2.17
C ILE A 191 -15.61 2.78 -0.69
N TYR A 192 -15.70 3.90 0.05
CA TYR A 192 -16.03 3.88 1.47
C TYR A 192 -17.38 3.19 1.74
N GLU A 193 -18.42 3.64 1.05
CA GLU A 193 -19.79 3.12 1.23
C GLU A 193 -19.87 1.62 0.91
N ASN A 194 -19.26 1.19 -0.21
CA ASN A 194 -19.33 -0.21 -0.63
C ASN A 194 -18.42 -1.12 0.21
N ALA A 195 -17.24 -0.66 0.63
CA ALA A 195 -16.38 -1.43 1.52
C ALA A 195 -17.04 -1.61 2.91
N ALA A 196 -17.60 -0.54 3.48
CA ALA A 196 -18.29 -0.59 4.77
C ALA A 196 -19.53 -1.49 4.72
N LYS A 197 -20.32 -1.43 3.64
CA LYS A 197 -21.47 -2.32 3.41
C LYS A 197 -21.08 -3.80 3.38
N ASN A 198 -19.86 -4.11 2.95
CA ASN A 198 -19.31 -5.46 2.92
C ASN A 198 -18.39 -5.77 4.13
N GLU A 199 -18.57 -5.05 5.24
CA GLU A 199 -17.91 -5.28 6.54
C GLU A 199 -16.38 -5.20 6.50
N LYS A 200 -15.82 -4.44 5.53
CA LYS A 200 -14.37 -4.27 5.38
C LYS A 200 -13.88 -3.04 6.15
N ARG A 201 -12.68 -3.13 6.70
CA ARG A 201 -11.96 -1.92 7.12
C ARG A 201 -11.63 -1.10 5.89
N VAL A 202 -11.85 0.21 5.95
CA VAL A 202 -11.64 1.09 4.79
C VAL A 202 -10.94 2.38 5.17
N GLN A 203 -9.94 2.74 4.36
CA GLN A 203 -9.34 4.06 4.31
C GLN A 203 -9.50 4.59 2.88
N ALA A 204 -10.36 5.58 2.69
CA ALA A 204 -10.62 6.18 1.38
C ALA A 204 -10.25 7.66 1.40
N LEU A 205 -9.16 7.99 0.71
CA LEU A 205 -8.60 9.35 0.64
C LEU A 205 -9.02 10.00 -0.68
N GLY A 206 -9.72 11.13 -0.58
CA GLY A 206 -10.23 11.91 -1.70
C GLY A 206 -9.34 13.10 -2.08
N GLY A 207 -9.94 14.11 -2.71
CA GLY A 207 -9.25 15.32 -3.14
C GLY A 207 -8.78 16.19 -1.97
N ALA A 208 -7.66 16.89 -2.17
CA ALA A 208 -7.09 17.83 -1.22
C ALA A 208 -7.87 19.16 -1.20
N LYS A 209 -7.52 20.00 -0.23
CA LYS A 209 -8.05 21.36 -0.02
C LYS A 209 -6.91 22.38 0.03
N ASN A 210 -6.04 22.34 -0.98
CA ASN A 210 -4.90 23.26 -1.06
C ASN A 210 -5.39 24.68 -1.29
N HIS A 211 -4.78 25.62 -0.58
CA HIS A 211 -5.02 27.05 -0.74
C HIS A 211 -3.83 27.66 -1.48
N CYS A 212 -4.14 28.53 -2.45
CA CYS A 212 -3.14 29.28 -3.18
C CYS A 212 -3.38 30.78 -2.90
N VAL A 213 -2.34 31.48 -2.45
CA VAL A 213 -2.36 32.94 -2.29
C VAL A 213 -1.60 33.55 -3.46
N VAL A 214 -2.34 34.28 -4.29
CA VAL A 214 -1.76 35.02 -5.43
C VAL A 214 -1.40 36.42 -4.96
N MET A 215 -0.11 36.72 -4.94
CA MET A 215 0.40 38.04 -4.54
C MET A 215 0.25 39.05 -5.67
N PRO A 216 0.15 40.39 -5.37
CA PRO A 216 -0.06 41.41 -6.41
C PRO A 216 1.07 41.53 -7.45
N ASP A 217 2.26 41.08 -7.13
CA ASP A 217 3.47 41.13 -7.95
C ASP A 217 3.77 39.82 -8.68
N CYS A 218 2.85 38.82 -8.64
CA CYS A 218 3.04 37.56 -9.37
C CYS A 218 2.88 37.76 -10.89
N ASN A 219 3.63 36.98 -11.68
CA ASN A 219 3.39 36.87 -13.11
C ASN A 219 2.20 35.93 -13.34
N LEU A 220 1.18 36.39 -14.05
CA LEU A 220 -0.05 35.64 -14.37
C LEU A 220 -0.01 35.04 -15.80
N ASP A 221 1.01 35.33 -16.63
CA ASP A 221 1.15 34.87 -18.00
C ASP A 221 1.89 33.51 -18.08
#